data_1d14f577f932f53a3602b07871539d8a
#
_entry.id   1d14f577f932f53a3602b07871539d8a
#
_cell.length_a   1.000
_cell.length_b   1.000
_cell.length_c   1.000
_cell.angle_alpha   90.00
_cell.angle_beta   90.00
_cell.angle_gamma   90.00
#
_symmetry.space_group_name_H-M   'P 1'
#
loop_
_entity.id
_entity.type
_entity.pdbx_description
1 polymer ?
#
loop_
_entity_poly.entity_id
_entity_poly.type
_entity_poly.pdbx_seq_one_letter_code
_entity_poly.pdbx_strand_id
1 'polypeptide(L)'
;MKFCTDFAKHVPTDLVESMRWRQLVHRRVMDDPQYAEVVWDACKRDPIFYVNGFVWTYDPRRQPFAKVPMILYPFQRDGLSTIIRAINEHDIFVEKSRDMGASWLCILAFEWAWHFHDDLSFLMGSRVEDYVDKSDNPKALFWKIDFLHRNLPRWLMPPGYGRAYRSKLHMLNPYTGSVIDGESTTENFARGDRRTAILLDEFAAVDQGHRVLNATRDATNCRVFNSTPNGTGNAYYDVRQTGIKRLRFHWSEHPLKNRGLYTTAKDGTLKVIDVEGFPKRYRSTLDGELRSPWYDRECDRAASAREIATELDIDYLGSGYQYFSAATI
;
A
#
# COMPACT_ATOMS: atom_id res chain seq x y z
N MET A 1 -7.53 12.28 -10.66
CA MET A 1 -6.52 12.40 -11.73
C MET A 1 -6.84 11.45 -12.88
N LYS A 2 -6.59 11.85 -14.14
CA LYS A 2 -6.80 11.00 -15.34
C LYS A 2 -5.53 10.23 -15.67
N PHE A 3 -5.65 8.94 -15.96
CA PHE A 3 -4.57 8.05 -16.40
C PHE A 3 -5.14 6.88 -17.20
N CYS A 4 -4.28 6.13 -17.88
CA CYS A 4 -4.62 4.88 -18.54
C CYS A 4 -3.90 3.68 -17.89
N THR A 5 -4.16 2.49 -18.36
CA THR A 5 -3.48 1.25 -17.93
C THR A 5 -3.05 0.39 -19.12
N ASP A 6 -3.00 0.99 -20.32
CA ASP A 6 -2.77 0.25 -21.56
C ASP A 6 -1.32 -0.14 -21.77
N PHE A 7 -0.37 0.67 -21.27
CA PHE A 7 1.05 0.37 -21.40
C PHE A 7 1.50 -0.74 -20.48
N ALA A 8 0.86 -0.89 -19.32
CA ALA A 8 1.19 -1.93 -18.32
C ALA A 8 1.13 -3.35 -18.88
N LYS A 9 0.30 -3.62 -19.91
CA LYS A 9 0.21 -4.94 -20.57
C LYS A 9 1.51 -5.36 -21.28
N HIS A 10 2.39 -4.41 -21.58
CA HIS A 10 3.67 -4.68 -22.23
C HIS A 10 4.80 -5.02 -21.24
N VAL A 11 4.54 -4.91 -19.93
CA VAL A 11 5.50 -5.27 -18.88
C VAL A 11 5.24 -6.70 -18.43
N PRO A 12 6.22 -7.61 -18.55
CA PRO A 12 6.08 -8.98 -18.07
C PRO A 12 5.83 -9.03 -16.55
N THR A 13 4.96 -9.93 -16.11
CA THR A 13 4.65 -10.16 -14.68
C THR A 13 5.44 -11.32 -14.08
N ASP A 14 6.07 -12.16 -14.88
CA ASP A 14 7.08 -13.10 -14.40
C ASP A 14 8.35 -12.36 -13.98
N LEU A 15 8.96 -12.77 -12.88
CA LEU A 15 10.11 -12.08 -12.29
C LEU A 15 11.32 -12.04 -13.24
N VAL A 16 11.64 -13.16 -13.87
CA VAL A 16 12.82 -13.29 -14.74
C VAL A 16 12.60 -12.49 -16.04
N GLU A 17 11.42 -12.63 -16.64
CA GLU A 17 11.06 -11.89 -17.84
C GLU A 17 10.97 -10.37 -17.57
N SER A 18 10.46 -9.96 -16.41
CA SER A 18 10.45 -8.54 -15.99
C SER A 18 11.87 -7.99 -15.88
N MET A 19 12.80 -8.75 -15.30
CA MET A 19 14.20 -8.34 -15.21
C MET A 19 14.87 -8.20 -16.58
N ARG A 20 14.63 -9.15 -17.48
CA ARG A 20 15.11 -9.08 -18.88
C ARG A 20 14.54 -7.88 -19.61
N TRP A 21 13.24 -7.65 -19.49
CA TRP A 21 12.56 -6.51 -20.09
C TRP A 21 13.13 -5.17 -19.60
N ARG A 22 13.33 -5.01 -18.27
CA ARG A 22 13.95 -3.81 -17.69
C ARG A 22 15.35 -3.55 -18.25
N GLN A 23 16.16 -4.59 -18.43
CA GLN A 23 17.50 -4.48 -19.03
C GLN A 23 17.42 -4.04 -20.50
N LEU A 24 16.48 -4.60 -21.27
CA LEU A 24 16.29 -4.24 -22.68
C LEU A 24 15.86 -2.78 -22.83
N VAL A 25 14.88 -2.33 -22.02
CA VAL A 25 14.44 -0.93 -22.03
C VAL A 25 15.59 -0.01 -21.64
N HIS A 26 16.33 -0.33 -20.58
CA HIS A 26 17.48 0.48 -20.15
C HIS A 26 18.54 0.59 -21.25
N ARG A 27 18.90 -0.52 -21.90
CA ARG A 27 19.85 -0.53 -23.02
C ARG A 27 19.37 0.34 -24.17
N ARG A 28 18.10 0.19 -24.55
CA ARG A 28 17.51 0.97 -25.65
C ARG A 28 17.51 2.48 -25.35
N VAL A 29 17.24 2.88 -24.12
CA VAL A 29 17.35 4.29 -23.69
C VAL A 29 18.78 4.81 -23.79
N MET A 30 19.78 3.99 -23.49
CA MET A 30 21.19 4.37 -23.61
C MET A 30 21.61 4.54 -25.08
N ASP A 31 21.06 3.72 -25.98
CA ASP A 31 21.35 3.78 -27.41
C ASP A 31 20.52 4.88 -28.13
N ASP A 32 19.34 5.19 -27.64
CA ASP A 32 18.40 6.17 -28.19
C ASP A 32 17.79 7.06 -27.10
N PRO A 33 18.37 8.26 -26.86
CA PRO A 33 17.84 9.18 -25.84
C PRO A 33 16.39 9.64 -26.08
N GLN A 34 15.91 9.69 -27.33
CA GLN A 34 14.51 10.03 -27.63
C GLN A 34 13.54 8.95 -27.10
N TYR A 35 13.99 7.72 -27.03
CA TYR A 35 13.22 6.64 -26.44
C TYR A 35 12.98 6.84 -24.93
N ALA A 36 13.88 7.55 -24.23
CA ALA A 36 13.67 7.92 -22.82
C ALA A 36 12.42 8.82 -22.65
N GLU A 37 12.20 9.77 -23.56
CA GLU A 37 11.02 10.64 -23.53
C GLU A 37 9.73 9.86 -23.75
N VAL A 38 9.76 8.88 -24.67
CA VAL A 38 8.62 7.99 -24.94
C VAL A 38 8.28 7.17 -23.67
N VAL A 39 9.30 6.62 -23.01
CA VAL A 39 9.10 5.83 -21.79
C VAL A 39 8.64 6.73 -20.62
N TRP A 40 9.18 7.93 -20.52
CA TRP A 40 8.74 8.93 -19.54
C TRP A 40 7.25 9.27 -19.71
N ASP A 41 6.82 9.60 -20.93
CA ASP A 41 5.39 9.87 -21.21
C ASP A 41 4.50 8.67 -20.90
N ALA A 42 4.94 7.46 -21.23
CA ALA A 42 4.22 6.25 -20.86
C ALA A 42 4.09 6.08 -19.34
N CYS A 43 5.18 6.33 -18.58
CA CYS A 43 5.15 6.30 -17.10
C CYS A 43 4.24 7.39 -16.52
N LYS A 44 4.25 8.61 -17.08
CA LYS A 44 3.36 9.69 -16.69
C LYS A 44 1.90 9.35 -16.91
N ARG A 45 1.58 8.66 -17.99
CA ARG A 45 0.20 8.32 -18.37
C ARG A 45 -0.31 7.02 -17.74
N ASP A 46 0.56 6.10 -17.36
CA ASP A 46 0.21 4.78 -16.83
C ASP A 46 0.99 4.47 -15.54
N PRO A 47 0.39 4.69 -14.35
CA PRO A 47 1.05 4.41 -13.08
C PRO A 47 1.38 2.93 -12.88
N ILE A 48 0.61 2.01 -13.49
CA ILE A 48 0.87 0.57 -13.40
C ILE A 48 2.09 0.21 -14.24
N PHE A 49 2.23 0.82 -15.43
CA PHE A 49 3.43 0.69 -16.25
C PHE A 49 4.68 1.20 -15.51
N TYR A 50 4.59 2.38 -14.89
CA TYR A 50 5.65 2.94 -14.07
C TYR A 50 6.10 1.98 -12.96
N VAL A 51 5.14 1.52 -12.17
CA VAL A 51 5.45 0.65 -11.03
C VAL A 51 5.99 -0.70 -11.48
N ASN A 52 5.29 -1.40 -12.35
CA ASN A 52 5.71 -2.74 -12.80
C ASN A 52 7.01 -2.68 -13.61
N GLY A 53 7.21 -1.61 -14.38
CA GLY A 53 8.39 -1.45 -15.25
C GLY A 53 9.65 -1.04 -14.50
N PHE A 54 9.56 -0.19 -13.48
CA PHE A 54 10.76 0.49 -12.99
C PHE A 54 10.91 0.51 -11.47
N VAL A 55 9.82 0.37 -10.70
CA VAL A 55 9.90 0.42 -9.24
C VAL A 55 10.45 -0.88 -8.65
N TRP A 56 11.18 -0.74 -7.55
CA TRP A 56 11.71 -1.83 -6.74
C TRP A 56 11.08 -1.78 -5.36
N THR A 57 10.89 -2.94 -4.76
CA THR A 57 10.47 -3.10 -3.36
C THR A 57 11.52 -3.84 -2.55
N TYR A 58 11.36 -3.80 -1.24
CA TYR A 58 12.28 -4.40 -0.28
C TYR A 58 11.54 -5.33 0.68
N ASP A 59 11.95 -6.59 0.71
CA ASP A 59 11.50 -7.56 1.71
C ASP A 59 12.73 -8.33 2.26
N PRO A 60 13.19 -8.03 3.48
CA PRO A 60 14.36 -8.66 4.06
C PRO A 60 14.20 -10.16 4.31
N ARG A 61 12.97 -10.68 4.30
CA ARG A 61 12.67 -12.11 4.43
C ARG A 61 12.99 -12.91 3.16
N ARG A 62 13.12 -12.22 2.03
CA ARG A 62 13.48 -12.85 0.75
C ARG A 62 14.98 -13.07 0.67
N GLN A 63 15.38 -14.32 0.40
CA GLN A 63 16.77 -14.71 0.20
C GLN A 63 16.94 -15.27 -1.21
N PRO A 64 18.08 -15.05 -1.88
CA PRO A 64 19.25 -14.28 -1.45
C PRO A 64 19.13 -12.76 -1.67
N PHE A 65 18.06 -12.27 -2.28
CA PHE A 65 17.91 -10.87 -2.66
C PHE A 65 16.66 -10.24 -2.00
N ALA A 66 16.88 -9.37 -1.04
CA ALA A 66 15.82 -8.60 -0.38
C ALA A 66 15.21 -7.52 -1.29
N LYS A 67 15.99 -7.00 -2.26
CA LYS A 67 15.53 -6.07 -3.29
C LYS A 67 14.99 -6.83 -4.49
N VAL A 68 13.72 -6.61 -4.82
CA VAL A 68 13.05 -7.27 -5.96
C VAL A 68 12.25 -6.26 -6.77
N PRO A 69 12.03 -6.49 -8.08
CA PRO A 69 11.06 -5.71 -8.85
C PRO A 69 9.69 -5.69 -8.18
N MET A 70 9.07 -4.53 -8.14
CA MET A 70 7.69 -4.43 -7.69
C MET A 70 6.76 -4.76 -8.86
N ILE A 71 6.18 -5.95 -8.82
CA ILE A 71 5.21 -6.42 -9.80
C ILE A 71 3.88 -6.51 -9.06
N LEU A 72 2.95 -5.63 -9.41
CA LEU A 72 1.66 -5.53 -8.73
C LEU A 72 0.77 -6.73 -9.05
N TYR A 73 0.22 -7.33 -8.00
CA TYR A 73 -0.89 -8.29 -8.12
C TYR A 73 -2.18 -7.61 -8.59
N PRO A 74 -3.18 -8.36 -9.12
CA PRO A 74 -4.42 -7.76 -9.61
C PRO A 74 -5.09 -6.83 -8.59
N PHE A 75 -5.30 -7.27 -7.34
CA PHE A 75 -5.90 -6.43 -6.30
C PHE A 75 -5.08 -5.17 -5.98
N GLN A 76 -3.74 -5.24 -6.09
CA GLN A 76 -2.86 -4.08 -5.89
C GLN A 76 -2.96 -3.09 -7.05
N ARG A 77 -3.11 -3.54 -8.30
CA ARG A 77 -3.35 -2.67 -9.46
C ARG A 77 -4.65 -1.88 -9.31
N ASP A 78 -5.71 -2.59 -8.92
CA ASP A 78 -7.02 -1.99 -8.67
C ASP A 78 -6.97 -1.00 -7.50
N GLY A 79 -6.28 -1.37 -6.43
CA GLY A 79 -6.05 -0.54 -5.27
C GLY A 79 -5.28 0.75 -5.60
N LEU A 80 -4.13 0.64 -6.27
CA LEU A 80 -3.32 1.79 -6.70
C LEU A 80 -4.15 2.72 -7.60
N SER A 81 -4.83 2.16 -8.60
CA SER A 81 -5.69 2.90 -9.52
C SER A 81 -6.81 3.63 -8.78
N THR A 82 -7.40 3.01 -7.77
CA THR A 82 -8.49 3.60 -6.98
C THR A 82 -7.99 4.72 -6.09
N ILE A 83 -6.81 4.58 -5.44
CA ILE A 83 -6.20 5.63 -4.63
C ILE A 83 -5.85 6.84 -5.51
N ILE A 84 -5.24 6.64 -6.67
CA ILE A 84 -4.90 7.74 -7.60
C ILE A 84 -6.15 8.50 -8.07
N ARG A 85 -7.25 7.80 -8.37
CA ARG A 85 -8.52 8.45 -8.75
C ARG A 85 -9.15 9.27 -7.62
N ALA A 86 -8.87 8.90 -6.36
CA ALA A 86 -9.38 9.63 -5.20
C ALA A 86 -8.64 10.95 -4.95
N ILE A 87 -7.39 11.10 -5.41
CA ILE A 87 -6.56 12.30 -5.19
C ILE A 87 -7.33 13.55 -5.64
N ASN A 88 -7.50 14.50 -4.72
CA ASN A 88 -8.24 15.77 -4.87
C ASN A 88 -9.75 15.63 -5.20
N GLU A 89 -10.33 14.43 -5.09
CA GLU A 89 -11.72 14.18 -5.43
C GLU A 89 -12.56 13.77 -4.21
N HIS A 90 -12.09 12.79 -3.44
CA HIS A 90 -12.81 12.27 -2.28
C HIS A 90 -11.90 11.48 -1.33
N ASP A 91 -12.36 11.33 -0.11
CA ASP A 91 -11.72 10.47 0.89
C ASP A 91 -11.82 9.00 0.51
N ILE A 92 -10.82 8.20 0.93
CA ILE A 92 -10.80 6.77 0.72
C ILE A 92 -10.34 6.02 1.98
N PHE A 93 -11.00 4.92 2.27
CA PHE A 93 -10.74 4.07 3.42
C PHE A 93 -10.09 2.77 2.97
N VAL A 94 -8.91 2.45 3.49
CA VAL A 94 -8.12 1.27 3.12
C VAL A 94 -8.01 0.36 4.34
N GLU A 95 -8.85 -0.67 4.39
CA GLU A 95 -8.76 -1.73 5.41
C GLU A 95 -7.99 -2.93 4.86
N LYS A 96 -7.12 -3.48 5.67
CA LYS A 96 -6.20 -4.51 5.19
C LYS A 96 -5.88 -5.58 6.22
N SER A 97 -5.61 -6.79 5.73
CA SER A 97 -4.80 -7.78 6.45
C SER A 97 -3.34 -7.33 6.46
N ARG A 98 -2.54 -7.90 7.35
CA ARG A 98 -1.10 -7.62 7.43
C ARG A 98 -0.37 -8.06 6.16
N ASP A 99 0.70 -7.33 5.81
CA ASP A 99 1.59 -7.63 4.68
C ASP A 99 0.89 -7.72 3.30
N MET A 100 -0.09 -6.84 3.06
CA MET A 100 -0.77 -6.70 1.77
C MET A 100 -0.16 -5.64 0.85
N GLY A 101 0.86 -4.92 1.33
CA GLY A 101 1.52 -3.87 0.58
C GLY A 101 0.77 -2.53 0.55
N ALA A 102 -0.29 -2.34 1.37
CA ALA A 102 -1.16 -1.17 1.30
C ALA A 102 -0.40 0.16 1.52
N SER A 103 0.49 0.25 2.52
CA SER A 103 1.31 1.47 2.72
C SER A 103 2.20 1.78 1.51
N TRP A 104 2.76 0.75 0.84
CA TRP A 104 3.47 0.94 -0.42
C TRP A 104 2.56 1.51 -1.51
N LEU A 105 1.33 1.01 -1.66
CA LEU A 105 0.40 1.50 -2.68
C LEU A 105 -0.02 2.95 -2.44
N CYS A 106 -0.26 3.34 -1.17
CA CYS A 106 -0.56 4.73 -0.81
C CYS A 106 0.61 5.66 -1.15
N ILE A 107 1.83 5.27 -0.77
CA ILE A 107 3.06 6.02 -1.07
C ILE A 107 3.29 6.11 -2.58
N LEU A 108 3.12 5.01 -3.32
CA LEU A 108 3.30 4.99 -4.77
C LEU A 108 2.30 5.88 -5.50
N ALA A 109 1.06 5.99 -5.01
CA ALA A 109 0.08 6.91 -5.57
C ALA A 109 0.52 8.37 -5.44
N PHE A 110 1.05 8.75 -4.28
CA PHE A 110 1.52 10.12 -4.02
C PHE A 110 2.85 10.40 -4.74
N GLU A 111 3.77 9.43 -4.71
CA GLU A 111 5.06 9.56 -5.38
C GLU A 111 4.90 9.66 -6.91
N TRP A 112 4.06 8.81 -7.54
CA TRP A 112 3.77 8.90 -8.96
C TRP A 112 3.16 10.25 -9.33
N ALA A 113 2.20 10.75 -8.55
CA ALA A 113 1.59 12.04 -8.79
C ALA A 113 2.62 13.19 -8.62
N TRP A 114 3.41 13.16 -7.55
CA TRP A 114 4.51 14.11 -7.32
C TRP A 114 5.56 14.08 -8.43
N HIS A 115 5.86 12.87 -8.95
CA HIS A 115 6.90 12.65 -9.95
C HIS A 115 6.55 13.28 -11.29
N PHE A 116 5.29 13.15 -11.73
CA PHE A 116 4.86 13.42 -13.10
C PHE A 116 3.87 14.58 -13.26
N HIS A 117 3.30 15.11 -12.19
CA HIS A 117 2.26 16.14 -12.28
C HIS A 117 2.65 17.40 -11.50
N ASP A 118 2.21 18.56 -12.03
CA ASP A 118 2.65 19.86 -11.58
C ASP A 118 1.86 20.37 -10.35
N ASP A 119 2.55 21.14 -9.49
CA ASP A 119 1.98 21.93 -8.40
C ASP A 119 1.10 21.16 -7.39
N LEU A 120 1.44 19.90 -7.13
CA LEU A 120 0.73 19.08 -6.15
C LEU A 120 1.39 19.15 -4.77
N SER A 121 0.58 19.10 -3.73
CA SER A 121 1.04 19.14 -2.35
C SER A 121 0.45 17.98 -1.56
N PHE A 122 1.31 17.07 -1.07
CA PHE A 122 0.94 15.91 -0.29
C PHE A 122 1.46 16.01 1.13
N LEU A 123 0.69 15.44 2.08
CA LEU A 123 1.14 15.25 3.45
C LEU A 123 1.00 13.76 3.81
N MET A 124 2.05 13.19 4.40
CA MET A 124 2.04 11.83 4.89
C MET A 124 2.19 11.82 6.41
N GLY A 125 1.26 11.17 7.11
CA GLY A 125 1.27 11.04 8.55
C GLY A 125 1.29 9.59 9.02
N SER A 126 1.98 9.36 10.14
CA SER A 126 1.90 8.13 10.92
C SER A 126 2.04 8.46 12.41
N ARG A 127 1.74 7.50 13.28
CA ARG A 127 1.62 7.72 14.73
C ARG A 127 2.87 8.29 15.42
N VAL A 128 4.07 8.06 14.89
CA VAL A 128 5.33 8.61 15.40
C VAL A 128 6.23 9.03 14.23
N GLU A 129 7.07 10.05 14.47
CA GLU A 129 7.96 10.60 13.45
C GLU A 129 8.92 9.57 12.84
N ASP A 130 9.44 8.63 13.64
CA ASP A 130 10.29 7.54 13.16
C ASP A 130 9.63 6.62 12.13
N TYR A 131 8.30 6.58 12.08
CA TYR A 131 7.55 5.87 11.04
C TYR A 131 7.21 6.76 9.84
N VAL A 132 7.31 8.07 10.00
CA VAL A 132 7.19 9.00 8.88
C VAL A 132 8.52 9.13 8.14
N ASP A 133 9.59 9.55 8.84
CA ASP A 133 10.89 9.78 8.22
C ASP A 133 12.07 9.37 9.12
N LYS A 134 12.69 8.24 8.79
CA LYS A 134 13.91 7.76 9.39
C LYS A 134 14.73 6.96 8.39
N SER A 135 15.93 7.44 8.11
CA SER A 135 16.77 6.98 6.99
C SER A 135 17.22 5.51 7.07
N ASP A 136 17.28 4.94 8.26
CA ASP A 136 17.68 3.54 8.53
C ASP A 136 16.51 2.61 8.86
N ASN A 137 15.26 3.10 8.79
CA ASN A 137 14.07 2.34 9.14
C ASN A 137 13.19 2.02 7.91
N PRO A 138 13.21 0.76 7.40
CA PRO A 138 12.38 0.35 6.26
C PRO A 138 10.86 0.47 6.49
N LYS A 139 10.43 0.67 7.73
CA LYS A 139 9.02 0.93 8.06
C LYS A 139 8.60 2.37 7.73
N ALA A 140 9.55 3.32 7.77
CA ALA A 140 9.27 4.74 7.55
C ALA A 140 8.76 5.00 6.12
N LEU A 141 7.81 5.95 6.00
CA LEU A 141 7.17 6.29 4.74
C LEU A 141 8.20 6.88 3.76
N PHE A 142 8.98 7.87 4.21
CA PHE A 142 10.02 8.49 3.39
C PHE A 142 11.16 7.53 3.04
N TRP A 143 11.51 6.58 3.93
CA TRP A 143 12.51 5.57 3.58
C TRP A 143 12.11 4.77 2.33
N LYS A 144 10.81 4.46 2.18
CA LYS A 144 10.30 3.73 1.01
C LYS A 144 10.43 4.56 -0.27
N ILE A 145 10.17 5.87 -0.21
CA ILE A 145 10.38 6.78 -1.34
C ILE A 145 11.87 6.90 -1.67
N ASP A 146 12.70 7.11 -0.66
CA ASP A 146 14.15 7.18 -0.84
C ASP A 146 14.73 5.88 -1.40
N PHE A 147 14.18 4.72 -0.97
CA PHE A 147 14.55 3.41 -1.52
C PHE A 147 14.13 3.31 -3.00
N LEU A 148 12.91 3.72 -3.33
CA LEU A 148 12.41 3.77 -4.70
C LEU A 148 13.33 4.63 -5.57
N HIS A 149 13.58 5.88 -5.21
CA HIS A 149 14.40 6.83 -5.99
C HIS A 149 15.84 6.36 -6.17
N ARG A 150 16.46 5.77 -5.15
CA ARG A 150 17.82 5.18 -5.27
C ARG A 150 17.91 4.03 -6.27
N ASN A 151 16.79 3.39 -6.57
CA ASN A 151 16.73 2.23 -7.45
C ASN A 151 16.07 2.51 -8.81
N LEU A 152 15.54 3.71 -9.03
CA LEU A 152 15.10 4.14 -10.36
C LEU A 152 16.31 4.42 -11.28
N PRO A 153 16.17 4.17 -12.59
CA PRO A 153 17.14 4.65 -13.57
C PRO A 153 17.29 6.17 -13.50
N ARG A 154 18.50 6.69 -13.63
CA ARG A 154 18.74 8.14 -13.56
C ARG A 154 17.96 8.95 -14.61
N TRP A 155 17.78 8.39 -15.79
CA TRP A 155 17.01 9.03 -16.86
C TRP A 155 15.50 9.08 -16.58
N LEU A 156 15.01 8.31 -15.60
CA LEU A 156 13.62 8.34 -15.15
C LEU A 156 13.42 9.17 -13.88
N MET A 157 14.47 9.73 -13.29
CA MET A 157 14.32 10.68 -12.18
C MET A 157 13.90 12.06 -12.70
N PRO A 158 13.11 12.83 -11.92
CA PRO A 158 12.71 14.17 -12.33
C PRO A 158 13.92 15.04 -12.68
N PRO A 159 13.88 15.79 -13.79
CA PRO A 159 14.97 16.67 -14.16
C PRO A 159 15.36 17.62 -13.04
N GLY A 160 16.66 17.72 -12.75
CA GLY A 160 17.19 18.57 -11.69
C GLY A 160 17.02 18.04 -10.27
N TYR A 161 16.27 16.96 -10.06
CA TYR A 161 16.10 16.38 -8.71
C TYR A 161 17.41 15.81 -8.15
N GLY A 162 17.68 16.16 -6.91
CA GLY A 162 18.87 15.69 -6.22
C GLY A 162 18.80 15.94 -4.71
N ARG A 163 19.90 15.71 -4.03
CA ARG A 163 19.99 15.72 -2.56
C ARG A 163 19.53 17.05 -1.92
N ALA A 164 19.65 18.16 -2.61
CA ALA A 164 19.25 19.49 -2.13
C ALA A 164 17.71 19.63 -1.97
N TYR A 165 16.94 18.79 -2.67
CA TYR A 165 15.47 18.83 -2.67
C TYR A 165 14.82 17.80 -1.73
N ARG A 166 15.64 17.07 -0.98
CA ARG A 166 15.20 16.10 0.02
C ARG A 166 15.81 16.42 1.38
N SER A 167 15.02 16.99 2.27
CA SER A 167 15.35 17.21 3.68
C SER A 167 14.47 16.36 4.59
N LYS A 168 14.70 16.40 5.91
CA LYS A 168 13.87 15.66 6.86
C LYS A 168 12.40 16.11 6.73
N LEU A 169 11.49 15.14 6.61
CA LEU A 169 10.04 15.35 6.48
C LEU A 169 9.62 16.19 5.26
N HIS A 170 10.49 16.38 4.28
CA HIS A 170 10.18 17.23 3.12
C HIS A 170 10.87 16.77 1.85
N MET A 171 10.15 16.82 0.74
CA MET A 171 10.66 16.50 -0.60
C MET A 171 9.99 17.40 -1.64
N LEU A 172 10.81 18.17 -2.37
CA LEU A 172 10.38 19.04 -3.48
C LEU A 172 10.82 18.45 -4.81
N ASN A 173 9.92 18.37 -5.77
CA ASN A 173 10.27 18.10 -7.16
C ASN A 173 10.56 19.42 -7.89
N PRO A 174 11.82 19.71 -8.26
CA PRO A 174 12.16 20.99 -8.89
C PRO A 174 11.61 21.14 -10.32
N TYR A 175 11.22 20.03 -10.94
CA TYR A 175 10.68 20.00 -12.29
C TYR A 175 9.18 20.30 -12.35
N THR A 176 8.41 19.75 -11.39
CA THR A 176 6.95 19.90 -11.33
C THR A 176 6.48 20.92 -10.30
N GLY A 177 7.34 21.37 -9.39
CA GLY A 177 6.95 22.19 -8.23
C GLY A 177 6.19 21.40 -7.14
N SER A 178 5.94 20.12 -7.32
CA SER A 178 5.18 19.31 -6.40
C SER A 178 5.97 18.96 -5.14
N VAL A 179 5.28 18.88 -3.99
CA VAL A 179 5.88 18.59 -2.69
C VAL A 179 5.25 17.39 -2.01
N ILE A 180 6.04 16.66 -1.22
CA ILE A 180 5.58 15.70 -0.24
C ILE A 180 6.18 16.09 1.11
N ASP A 181 5.32 16.35 2.09
CA ASP A 181 5.70 16.63 3.46
C ASP A 181 5.30 15.46 4.38
N GLY A 182 5.88 15.44 5.56
CA GLY A 182 5.58 14.44 6.58
C GLY A 182 5.40 15.04 7.95
N GLU A 183 4.50 14.47 8.74
CA GLU A 183 4.28 14.83 10.14
C GLU A 183 3.91 13.60 10.97
N SER A 184 4.21 13.61 12.27
CA SER A 184 3.58 12.67 13.19
C SER A 184 2.13 13.10 13.47
N THR A 185 1.21 12.13 13.57
CA THR A 185 -0.23 12.39 13.76
C THR A 185 -0.53 12.83 15.19
N THR A 186 -0.09 14.03 15.55
CA THR A 186 -0.40 14.73 16.81
C THR A 186 -1.71 15.52 16.67
N GLU A 187 -2.16 16.15 17.75
CA GLU A 187 -3.36 17.00 17.74
C GLU A 187 -3.29 18.22 16.79
N ASN A 188 -2.07 18.63 16.41
CA ASN A 188 -1.82 19.74 15.51
C ASN A 188 -1.56 19.29 14.05
N PHE A 189 -1.65 18.00 13.77
CA PHE A 189 -1.40 17.44 12.44
C PHE A 189 -2.21 18.17 11.35
N ALA A 190 -1.53 18.61 10.28
CA ALA A 190 -2.10 19.31 9.13
C ALA A 190 -2.83 20.63 9.47
N ARG A 191 -2.61 21.23 10.64
CA ARG A 191 -3.33 22.43 11.07
C ARG A 191 -2.93 23.63 10.24
N GLY A 192 -3.91 24.23 9.55
CA GLY A 192 -3.68 25.39 8.67
C GLY A 192 -3.16 25.05 7.27
N ASP A 193 -2.96 23.77 6.98
CA ASP A 193 -2.50 23.29 5.67
C ASP A 193 -3.60 23.36 4.59
N ARG A 194 -3.13 23.34 3.35
CA ARG A 194 -3.94 23.08 2.16
C ARG A 194 -3.18 22.07 1.31
N ARG A 195 -3.73 20.87 1.17
CA ARG A 195 -3.08 19.74 0.52
C ARG A 195 -3.93 19.13 -0.57
N THR A 196 -3.29 18.64 -1.62
CA THR A 196 -3.94 17.87 -2.68
C THR A 196 -4.47 16.53 -2.16
N ALA A 197 -3.68 15.87 -1.30
CA ALA A 197 -4.14 14.70 -0.55
C ALA A 197 -3.31 14.50 0.73
N ILE A 198 -3.90 13.80 1.71
CA ILE A 198 -3.28 13.47 3.00
C ILE A 198 -3.34 11.97 3.21
N LEU A 199 -2.21 11.32 3.49
CA LEU A 199 -2.13 9.93 3.94
C LEU A 199 -2.07 9.87 5.47
N LEU A 200 -2.99 9.11 6.06
CA LEU A 200 -3.01 8.76 7.47
C LEU A 200 -2.72 7.26 7.59
N ASP A 201 -1.42 6.91 7.73
CA ASP A 201 -0.97 5.52 7.82
C ASP A 201 -1.05 5.01 9.26
N GLU A 202 -1.46 3.75 9.42
CA GLU A 202 -1.72 3.12 10.73
C GLU A 202 -2.75 3.91 11.59
N PHE A 203 -3.77 4.49 10.95
CA PHE A 203 -4.66 5.45 11.59
C PHE A 203 -5.50 4.86 12.74
N ALA A 204 -5.81 3.56 12.73
CA ALA A 204 -6.51 2.90 13.84
C ALA A 204 -5.71 2.90 15.17
N ALA A 205 -4.39 3.14 15.08
CA ALA A 205 -3.49 3.19 16.25
C ALA A 205 -3.10 4.62 16.66
N VAL A 206 -3.79 5.64 16.13
CA VAL A 206 -3.55 7.05 16.47
C VAL A 206 -4.37 7.45 17.70
N ASP A 207 -3.71 7.78 18.80
CA ASP A 207 -4.37 8.10 20.09
C ASP A 207 -5.32 9.30 20.00
N GLN A 208 -4.94 10.35 19.24
CA GLN A 208 -5.73 11.57 19.04
C GLN A 208 -6.50 11.56 17.71
N GLY A 209 -6.93 10.37 17.25
CA GLY A 209 -7.51 10.19 15.92
C GLY A 209 -8.67 11.13 15.60
N HIS A 210 -9.59 11.39 16.53
CA HIS A 210 -10.71 12.32 16.31
C HIS A 210 -10.26 13.78 16.13
N ARG A 211 -9.18 14.21 16.82
CA ARG A 211 -8.62 15.56 16.61
C ARG A 211 -7.96 15.67 15.24
N VAL A 212 -7.24 14.62 14.82
CA VAL A 212 -6.65 14.54 13.47
C VAL A 212 -7.75 14.57 12.40
N LEU A 213 -8.88 13.85 12.58
CA LEU A 213 -10.02 13.91 11.67
C LEU A 213 -10.55 15.34 11.50
N ASN A 214 -10.72 16.05 12.61
CA ASN A 214 -11.21 17.43 12.58
C ASN A 214 -10.21 18.39 11.92
N ALA A 215 -8.92 18.26 12.26
CA ALA A 215 -7.86 19.12 11.71
C ALA A 215 -7.66 18.93 10.20
N THR A 216 -7.84 17.70 9.69
CA THR A 216 -7.63 17.38 8.27
C THR A 216 -8.86 17.61 7.39
N ARG A 217 -10.04 17.83 7.98
CA ARG A 217 -11.30 17.95 7.26
C ARG A 217 -11.28 19.04 6.19
N ASP A 218 -10.79 20.22 6.57
CA ASP A 218 -10.77 21.41 5.70
C ASP A 218 -9.40 21.59 5.01
N ALA A 219 -8.42 20.73 5.32
CA ALA A 219 -7.07 20.81 4.78
C ALA A 219 -6.97 20.16 3.38
N THR A 220 -7.87 19.25 3.03
CA THR A 220 -7.84 18.52 1.75
C THR A 220 -9.19 17.97 1.36
N ASN A 221 -9.40 17.74 0.06
CA ASN A 221 -10.54 16.99 -0.47
C ASN A 221 -10.31 15.47 -0.46
N CYS A 222 -9.08 15.00 -0.17
CA CYS A 222 -8.73 13.59 -0.23
C CYS A 222 -7.86 13.18 0.97
N ARG A 223 -8.46 12.44 1.90
CA ARG A 223 -7.74 11.73 2.96
C ARG A 223 -7.72 10.24 2.65
N VAL A 224 -6.55 9.64 2.73
CA VAL A 224 -6.35 8.19 2.59
C VAL A 224 -6.14 7.63 3.98
N PHE A 225 -7.16 6.96 4.53
CA PHE A 225 -7.10 6.31 5.85
C PHE A 225 -6.64 4.86 5.67
N ASN A 226 -5.42 4.53 6.06
CA ASN A 226 -4.86 3.18 5.91
C ASN A 226 -4.54 2.56 7.26
N SER A 227 -5.12 1.38 7.56
CA SER A 227 -4.80 0.61 8.77
C SER A 227 -5.28 -0.84 8.71
N THR A 228 -4.77 -1.69 9.62
CA THR A 228 -5.46 -2.88 10.10
C THR A 228 -6.51 -2.47 11.14
N PRO A 229 -7.54 -3.28 11.44
CA PRO A 229 -8.47 -3.04 12.52
C PRO A 229 -7.78 -2.92 13.90
N ASN A 230 -8.34 -2.13 14.78
CA ASN A 230 -7.92 -2.04 16.19
C ASN A 230 -9.13 -1.79 17.11
N GLY A 231 -10.10 -2.72 17.07
CA GLY A 231 -11.37 -2.56 17.80
C GLY A 231 -12.29 -1.52 17.16
N THR A 232 -13.37 -1.20 17.89
CA THR A 232 -14.45 -0.30 17.46
C THR A 232 -14.40 1.08 18.10
N GLY A 233 -13.55 1.28 19.11
CA GLY A 233 -13.50 2.50 19.92
C GLY A 233 -12.49 3.56 19.44
N ASN A 234 -12.34 3.76 18.12
CA ASN A 234 -11.37 4.69 17.58
C ASN A 234 -11.89 5.42 16.33
N ALA A 235 -11.25 6.54 16.00
CA ALA A 235 -11.64 7.39 14.89
C ALA A 235 -11.61 6.67 13.52
N TYR A 236 -10.75 5.69 13.32
CA TYR A 236 -10.69 4.90 12.09
C TYR A 236 -11.96 4.07 11.91
N TYR A 237 -12.45 3.44 12.98
CA TYR A 237 -13.72 2.70 12.92
C TYR A 237 -14.91 3.62 12.65
N ASP A 238 -14.95 4.82 13.25
CA ASP A 238 -16.02 5.78 13.01
C ASP A 238 -16.06 6.23 11.54
N VAL A 239 -14.90 6.50 10.94
CA VAL A 239 -14.80 6.78 9.49
C VAL A 239 -15.35 5.61 8.67
N ARG A 240 -15.08 4.38 9.07
CA ARG A 240 -15.60 3.17 8.40
C ARG A 240 -17.12 3.10 8.40
N GLN A 241 -17.80 3.64 9.42
CA GLN A 241 -19.26 3.64 9.51
C GLN A 241 -19.94 4.69 8.62
N THR A 242 -19.15 5.59 8.03
CA THR A 242 -19.68 6.57 7.07
C THR A 242 -19.86 5.93 5.69
N GLY A 243 -20.45 6.67 4.74
CA GLY A 243 -20.55 6.25 3.33
C GLY A 243 -19.25 6.32 2.53
N ILE A 244 -18.08 6.40 3.21
CA ILE A 244 -16.78 6.50 2.55
C ILE A 244 -16.51 5.32 1.63
N LYS A 245 -15.86 5.58 0.49
CA LYS A 245 -15.43 4.54 -0.44
C LYS A 245 -14.35 3.69 0.21
N ARG A 246 -14.56 2.36 0.23
CA ARG A 246 -13.65 1.39 0.87
C ARG A 246 -12.87 0.59 -0.14
N LEU A 247 -11.58 0.42 0.14
CA LEU A 247 -10.69 -0.60 -0.42
C LEU A 247 -10.43 -1.63 0.68
N ARG A 248 -10.66 -2.89 0.38
CA ARG A 248 -10.36 -3.99 1.29
C ARG A 248 -9.28 -4.86 0.68
N PHE A 249 -8.15 -4.99 1.38
CA PHE A 249 -7.05 -5.86 0.99
C PHE A 249 -6.98 -7.05 1.95
N HIS A 250 -7.80 -8.06 1.66
CA HIS A 250 -7.87 -9.26 2.47
C HIS A 250 -6.82 -10.29 2.03
N TRP A 251 -6.26 -11.06 2.95
CA TRP A 251 -5.22 -12.05 2.65
C TRP A 251 -5.62 -13.03 1.55
N SER A 252 -6.91 -13.38 1.47
CA SER A 252 -7.42 -14.31 0.46
C SER A 252 -7.35 -13.80 -0.98
N GLU A 253 -7.09 -12.52 -1.19
CA GLU A 253 -6.86 -11.93 -2.52
C GLU A 253 -5.39 -12.00 -2.96
N HIS A 254 -4.49 -12.30 -2.01
CA HIS A 254 -3.05 -12.33 -2.28
C HIS A 254 -2.64 -13.69 -2.85
N PRO A 255 -2.11 -13.79 -4.11
CA PRO A 255 -1.87 -15.05 -4.79
C PRO A 255 -0.94 -16.03 -4.08
N LEU A 256 -0.03 -15.53 -3.23
CA LEU A 256 0.87 -16.39 -2.44
C LEU A 256 0.24 -16.85 -1.12
N LYS A 257 -0.71 -16.08 -0.57
CA LYS A 257 -1.36 -16.36 0.70
C LYS A 257 -2.59 -17.26 0.52
N ASN A 258 -3.29 -17.11 -0.61
CA ASN A 258 -4.50 -17.90 -0.92
C ASN A 258 -4.22 -19.22 -1.64
N ARG A 259 -2.96 -19.54 -1.93
CA ARG A 259 -2.62 -20.81 -2.59
C ARG A 259 -3.11 -22.00 -1.77
N GLY A 260 -3.87 -22.89 -2.42
CA GLY A 260 -4.53 -24.00 -1.78
C GLY A 260 -5.75 -23.59 -0.94
N LEU A 261 -6.47 -22.55 -1.38
CA LEU A 261 -7.66 -22.02 -0.71
C LEU A 261 -8.73 -23.10 -0.53
N TYR A 262 -9.33 -23.18 0.67
CA TYR A 262 -10.37 -24.13 1.00
C TYR A 262 -11.35 -23.56 2.03
N THR A 263 -12.47 -24.25 2.22
CA THR A 263 -13.48 -23.97 3.26
C THR A 263 -14.21 -25.25 3.64
N THR A 264 -15.14 -25.17 4.56
CA THR A 264 -16.06 -26.24 4.91
C THR A 264 -17.35 -26.10 4.13
N ALA A 265 -17.83 -27.15 3.48
CA ALA A 265 -19.14 -27.19 2.85
C ALA A 265 -20.27 -27.23 3.91
N LYS A 266 -21.54 -27.01 3.48
CA LYS A 266 -22.70 -26.99 4.39
C LYS A 266 -22.94 -28.29 5.13
N ASP A 267 -22.48 -29.43 4.58
CA ASP A 267 -22.56 -30.78 5.17
C ASP A 267 -21.38 -31.10 6.10
N GLY A 268 -20.50 -30.12 6.36
CA GLY A 268 -19.32 -30.30 7.20
C GLY A 268 -18.09 -30.87 6.49
N THR A 269 -18.18 -31.17 5.18
CA THR A 269 -17.07 -31.75 4.42
C THR A 269 -16.11 -30.68 3.91
N LEU A 270 -14.87 -31.11 3.60
CA LEU A 270 -13.85 -30.24 2.99
C LEU A 270 -14.25 -29.81 1.58
N LYS A 271 -14.27 -28.52 1.31
CA LYS A 271 -14.42 -27.93 -0.03
C LYS A 271 -13.14 -27.23 -0.43
N VAL A 272 -12.36 -27.83 -1.30
CA VAL A 272 -11.16 -27.22 -1.88
C VAL A 272 -11.57 -26.27 -3.01
N ILE A 273 -11.12 -25.02 -2.94
CA ILE A 273 -11.40 -23.96 -3.94
C ILE A 273 -10.24 -23.87 -4.94
N ASP A 274 -8.99 -23.83 -4.46
CA ASP A 274 -7.79 -23.90 -5.29
C ASP A 274 -7.19 -25.31 -5.25
N VAL A 275 -7.62 -26.14 -6.17
CA VAL A 275 -7.23 -27.57 -6.25
C VAL A 275 -5.75 -27.73 -6.62
N GLU A 276 -5.23 -26.87 -7.52
CA GLU A 276 -3.84 -26.97 -7.98
C GLU A 276 -2.84 -26.61 -6.89
N GLY A 277 -3.18 -25.61 -6.08
CA GLY A 277 -2.35 -25.16 -4.97
C GLY A 277 -2.50 -25.98 -3.69
N PHE A 278 -3.51 -26.88 -3.60
CA PHE A 278 -3.82 -27.61 -2.38
C PHE A 278 -2.83 -28.76 -2.14
N PRO A 279 -2.16 -28.81 -0.96
CA PRO A 279 -1.16 -29.84 -0.72
C PRO A 279 -1.77 -31.24 -0.57
N LYS A 280 -1.12 -32.26 -1.13
CA LYS A 280 -1.52 -33.66 -0.92
C LYS A 280 -1.40 -34.01 0.56
N ARG A 281 -2.43 -34.72 1.10
CA ARG A 281 -2.51 -35.18 2.50
C ARG A 281 -2.47 -34.04 3.53
N TYR A 282 -2.97 -32.86 3.16
CA TYR A 282 -3.06 -31.74 4.08
C TYR A 282 -4.13 -31.97 5.15
N ARG A 283 -3.80 -31.69 6.42
CA ARG A 283 -4.76 -31.76 7.53
C ARG A 283 -5.51 -30.41 7.59
N SER A 284 -6.73 -30.40 7.07
CA SER A 284 -7.59 -29.23 7.01
C SER A 284 -8.34 -28.99 8.32
N THR A 285 -8.52 -27.73 8.67
CA THR A 285 -9.43 -27.28 9.74
C THR A 285 -10.82 -27.06 9.13
N LEU A 286 -11.84 -27.66 9.72
CA LEU A 286 -13.22 -27.63 9.23
C LEU A 286 -14.10 -26.84 10.20
N ASP A 287 -14.02 -25.49 10.12
CA ASP A 287 -14.72 -24.55 11.00
C ASP A 287 -15.73 -23.64 10.28
N GLY A 288 -15.91 -23.84 8.97
CA GLY A 288 -16.79 -23.01 8.15
C GLY A 288 -16.12 -21.77 7.53
N GLU A 289 -14.92 -21.44 8.00
CA GLU A 289 -14.20 -20.25 7.56
C GLU A 289 -13.44 -20.49 6.25
N LEU A 290 -13.07 -19.39 5.57
CA LEU A 290 -12.20 -19.44 4.41
C LEU A 290 -10.75 -19.57 4.88
N ARG A 291 -10.05 -20.60 4.41
CA ARG A 291 -8.72 -20.96 4.89
C ARG A 291 -7.76 -21.30 3.74
N SER A 292 -6.47 -21.25 4.05
CA SER A 292 -5.40 -21.75 3.18
C SER A 292 -4.27 -22.31 4.03
N PRO A 293 -3.36 -23.13 3.49
CA PRO A 293 -2.19 -23.61 4.24
C PRO A 293 -1.30 -22.47 4.78
N TRP A 294 -1.30 -21.31 4.12
CA TRP A 294 -0.63 -20.12 4.63
C TRP A 294 -1.37 -19.56 5.85
N TYR A 295 -2.68 -19.38 5.74
CA TYR A 295 -3.53 -18.83 6.81
C TYR A 295 -3.49 -19.71 8.05
N ASP A 296 -3.57 -21.04 7.90
CA ASP A 296 -3.49 -21.98 9.02
C ASP A 296 -2.17 -21.85 9.79
N ARG A 297 -1.04 -21.76 9.07
CA ARG A 297 0.26 -21.53 9.72
C ARG A 297 0.34 -20.19 10.45
N GLU A 298 -0.27 -19.13 9.91
CA GLU A 298 -0.29 -17.85 10.62
C GLU A 298 -1.21 -17.91 11.85
N CYS A 299 -2.33 -18.63 11.80
CA CYS A 299 -3.17 -18.89 12.98
C CYS A 299 -2.42 -19.68 14.06
N ASP A 300 -1.66 -20.72 13.68
CA ASP A 300 -0.85 -21.51 14.61
C ASP A 300 0.28 -20.69 15.27
N ARG A 301 0.75 -19.62 14.61
CA ARG A 301 1.79 -18.73 15.12
C ARG A 301 1.24 -17.55 15.93
N ALA A 302 -0.04 -17.26 15.80
CA ALA A 302 -0.67 -16.15 16.50
C ALA A 302 -0.75 -16.40 18.01
N ALA A 303 -0.43 -15.37 18.81
CA ALA A 303 -0.48 -15.46 20.27
C ALA A 303 -1.92 -15.44 20.81
N SER A 304 -2.90 -15.00 20.02
CA SER A 304 -4.30 -14.88 20.43
C SER A 304 -5.26 -14.80 19.25
N ALA A 305 -6.54 -15.14 19.47
CA ALA A 305 -7.61 -14.90 18.51
C ALA A 305 -7.74 -13.43 18.11
N ARG A 306 -7.44 -12.51 19.01
CA ARG A 306 -7.41 -11.08 18.72
C ARG A 306 -6.35 -10.71 17.66
N GLU A 307 -5.18 -11.33 17.74
CA GLU A 307 -4.13 -11.11 16.72
C GLU A 307 -4.59 -11.59 15.35
N ILE A 308 -5.27 -12.75 15.28
CA ILE A 308 -5.86 -13.26 14.04
C ILE A 308 -6.91 -12.28 13.50
N ALA A 309 -7.84 -11.84 14.34
CA ALA A 309 -8.87 -10.87 13.99
C ALA A 309 -8.29 -9.54 13.45
N THR A 310 -7.23 -9.04 14.09
CA THR A 310 -6.57 -7.77 13.72
C THR A 310 -5.74 -7.92 12.44
N GLU A 311 -4.88 -8.93 12.40
CA GLU A 311 -3.80 -9.00 11.41
C GLU A 311 -4.20 -9.79 10.15
N LEU A 312 -5.20 -10.69 10.26
CA LEU A 312 -5.60 -11.56 9.16
C LEU A 312 -7.03 -11.25 8.67
N ASP A 313 -8.03 -11.26 9.55
CA ASP A 313 -9.44 -11.37 9.16
C ASP A 313 -10.13 -10.03 8.87
N ILE A 314 -9.49 -8.91 9.21
CA ILE A 314 -10.11 -7.58 9.16
C ILE A 314 -11.38 -7.56 10.04
N ASP A 315 -11.33 -8.22 11.19
CA ASP A 315 -12.45 -8.28 12.13
C ASP A 315 -12.31 -7.21 13.21
N TYR A 316 -13.19 -6.20 13.16
CA TYR A 316 -13.19 -5.09 14.10
C TYR A 316 -13.69 -5.50 15.49
N LEU A 317 -14.63 -6.43 15.57
CA LEU A 317 -15.18 -6.86 16.86
C LEU A 317 -14.15 -7.73 17.60
N GLY A 318 -13.57 -8.71 16.92
CA GLY A 318 -12.56 -9.60 17.47
C GLY A 318 -11.22 -8.91 17.77
N SER A 319 -10.93 -7.77 17.11
CA SER A 319 -9.67 -7.03 17.29
C SER A 319 -9.67 -6.09 18.50
N GLY A 320 -10.83 -5.85 19.15
CA GLY A 320 -10.97 -4.99 20.32
C GLY A 320 -10.57 -5.68 21.62
N TYR A 321 -10.29 -4.88 22.67
CA TYR A 321 -10.30 -5.37 24.05
C TYR A 321 -11.75 -5.49 24.49
N GLN A 322 -12.26 -6.72 24.58
CA GLN A 322 -13.61 -6.99 25.10
C GLN A 322 -13.50 -7.40 26.56
N TYR A 323 -14.26 -6.76 27.44
CA TYR A 323 -14.41 -7.17 28.83
C TYR A 323 -15.22 -8.48 28.97
N PHE A 324 -16.13 -8.72 27.99
CA PHE A 324 -16.92 -9.96 27.87
C PHE A 324 -16.73 -10.54 26.47
N SER A 325 -16.61 -11.85 26.35
CA SER A 325 -16.57 -12.49 25.03
C SER A 325 -17.93 -12.32 24.33
N ALA A 326 -17.95 -12.12 23.02
CA ALA A 326 -19.18 -12.04 22.23
C ALA A 326 -20.03 -13.32 22.32
N ALA A 327 -19.46 -14.44 22.77
CA ALA A 327 -20.16 -15.70 23.06
C ALA A 327 -20.88 -15.70 24.41
N THR A 328 -20.71 -14.66 25.22
CA THR A 328 -21.27 -14.59 26.60
C THR A 328 -22.44 -13.59 26.69
N ILE A 329 -22.77 -12.91 25.61
CA ILE A 329 -23.93 -12.01 25.44
C ILE A 329 -24.90 -12.66 24.48
#